data_058df5b3e47e3d325c352e2c3db7a492
#
_entry.id   058df5b3e47e3d325c352e2c3db7a492
#
_cell.length_a   1.000
_cell.length_b   1.000
_cell.length_c   1.000
_cell.angle_alpha   90.00
_cell.angle_beta   90.00
_cell.angle_gamma   90.00
#
_symmetry.space_group_name_H-M   'P 1'
#
loop_
_entity.id
_entity.type
_entity.pdbx_description
1 polymer ?
#
loop_
_entity_poly.entity_id
_entity_poly.type
_entity_poly.pdbx_seq_one_letter_code
_entity_poly.pdbx_strand_id
1 'polypeptide(L)'
;MTEGARDFRGKGRAFRGVLGGESYRRLAALFGFQERFYRRAVGDLQLGPGGRALDLGCGPGGLSYALAEKSPADASIVGADISDDQLECARRGAGAFACGMEFLRASMDELPFPDGHFDLVMTSMALHETPPAVRRAAITETARLLKPGGTFLLVDWSRPRFGLWGIIWYPFCRWGERNRDNWNNVYPELCRERGLNLKEDDYINSISRRQVFVKEG
;
A
#
# COMPACT_ATOMS: atom_id res chain seq x y z
N MET A 1 -6.00 18.03 24.27
CA MET A 1 -5.66 18.85 23.09
C MET A 1 -6.43 18.25 21.91
N THR A 2 -7.41 18.95 21.38
CA THR A 2 -8.21 18.50 20.25
C THR A 2 -7.30 18.50 19.02
N GLU A 3 -7.00 17.30 18.53
CA GLU A 3 -6.33 17.11 17.24
C GLU A 3 -7.22 17.76 16.16
N GLY A 4 -6.79 18.91 15.67
CA GLY A 4 -7.49 19.63 14.62
C GLY A 4 -7.69 18.69 13.43
N ALA A 5 -8.94 18.52 12.99
CA ALA A 5 -9.31 17.66 11.88
C ALA A 5 -8.47 18.02 10.64
N ARG A 6 -7.41 17.27 10.36
CA ARG A 6 -6.60 17.47 9.15
C ARG A 6 -7.51 17.29 7.93
N ASP A 7 -7.49 18.25 7.03
CA ASP A 7 -8.25 18.23 5.79
C ASP A 7 -7.46 17.46 4.72
N PHE A 8 -7.98 16.32 4.31
CA PHE A 8 -7.39 15.49 3.26
C PHE A 8 -8.00 15.72 1.87
N ARG A 9 -8.74 16.83 1.66
CA ARG A 9 -9.24 17.18 0.33
C ARG A 9 -8.09 17.32 -0.65
N GLY A 10 -8.19 16.63 -1.81
CA GLY A 10 -7.13 16.63 -2.82
C GLY A 10 -5.97 15.65 -2.58
N LYS A 11 -5.94 14.90 -1.47
CA LYS A 11 -4.88 13.92 -1.18
C LYS A 11 -5.11 12.55 -1.82
N GLY A 12 -6.35 12.24 -2.20
CA GLY A 12 -6.73 10.97 -2.81
C GLY A 12 -8.22 10.72 -2.64
N ARG A 13 -8.66 9.50 -2.98
CA ARG A 13 -10.05 9.08 -2.83
C ARG A 13 -10.28 8.46 -1.46
N ALA A 14 -11.02 9.16 -0.59
CA ALA A 14 -11.51 8.59 0.66
C ALA A 14 -12.75 7.75 0.38
N PHE A 15 -12.67 6.45 0.56
CA PHE A 15 -13.80 5.52 0.42
C PHE A 15 -14.70 5.62 1.66
N ARG A 16 -15.98 5.98 1.47
CA ARG A 16 -16.95 6.21 2.56
C ARG A 16 -18.31 5.57 2.24
N GLY A 17 -19.09 5.32 3.30
CA GLY A 17 -20.45 4.79 3.19
C GLY A 17 -20.51 3.45 2.47
N VAL A 18 -21.34 3.34 1.42
CA VAL A 18 -21.56 2.10 0.64
C VAL A 18 -20.25 1.60 -0.04
N LEU A 19 -19.31 2.50 -0.31
CA LEU A 19 -17.98 2.16 -0.86
C LEU A 19 -16.88 2.15 0.22
N GLY A 20 -17.23 2.14 1.51
CA GLY A 20 -16.29 2.14 2.62
C GLY A 20 -16.29 0.82 3.39
N GLY A 21 -15.23 0.58 4.16
CA GLY A 21 -15.12 -0.48 5.13
C GLY A 21 -15.48 -1.89 4.62
N GLU A 22 -16.40 -2.56 5.29
CA GLU A 22 -16.80 -3.93 4.99
C GLU A 22 -17.45 -4.09 3.61
N SER A 23 -18.23 -3.12 3.15
CA SER A 23 -18.86 -3.15 1.83
C SER A 23 -17.81 -3.07 0.73
N TYR A 24 -16.79 -2.22 0.90
CA TYR A 24 -15.64 -2.18 0.01
C TYR A 24 -14.88 -3.51 0.00
N ARG A 25 -14.63 -4.10 1.18
CA ARG A 25 -13.95 -5.39 1.31
C ARG A 25 -14.65 -6.50 0.54
N ARG A 26 -15.99 -6.58 0.64
CA ARG A 26 -16.82 -7.55 -0.11
C ARG A 26 -16.76 -7.29 -1.62
N LEU A 27 -16.86 -6.04 -2.04
CA LEU A 27 -16.78 -5.66 -3.45
C LEU A 27 -15.39 -5.99 -4.02
N ALA A 28 -14.33 -5.59 -3.33
CA ALA A 28 -12.96 -5.90 -3.71
C ALA A 28 -12.71 -7.41 -3.83
N ALA A 29 -13.31 -8.21 -2.94
CA ALA A 29 -13.25 -9.66 -2.99
C ALA A 29 -13.87 -10.25 -4.29
N LEU A 30 -14.96 -9.68 -4.80
CA LEU A 30 -15.56 -10.08 -6.07
C LEU A 30 -14.62 -9.81 -7.27
N PHE A 31 -13.76 -8.80 -7.17
CA PHE A 31 -12.74 -8.48 -8.17
C PHE A 31 -11.40 -9.20 -7.97
N GLY A 32 -11.35 -10.16 -7.05
CA GLY A 32 -10.16 -10.98 -6.82
C GLY A 32 -9.17 -10.42 -5.80
N PHE A 33 -9.48 -9.30 -5.14
CA PHE A 33 -8.70 -8.72 -4.05
C PHE A 33 -9.08 -9.37 -2.71
N GLN A 34 -8.81 -10.67 -2.62
CA GLN A 34 -9.05 -11.50 -1.44
C GLN A 34 -7.72 -11.74 -0.69
N GLU A 35 -7.82 -12.43 0.43
CA GLU A 35 -6.69 -12.85 1.25
C GLU A 35 -5.55 -13.48 0.43
N ARG A 36 -5.88 -14.37 -0.52
CA ARG A 36 -4.89 -14.98 -1.42
C ARG A 36 -4.12 -13.97 -2.26
N PHE A 37 -4.76 -12.85 -2.68
CA PHE A 37 -4.09 -11.78 -3.40
C PHE A 37 -3.03 -11.12 -2.52
N TYR A 38 -3.40 -10.72 -1.31
CA TYR A 38 -2.49 -10.05 -0.37
C TYR A 38 -1.36 -10.95 0.10
N ARG A 39 -1.62 -12.23 0.35
CA ARG A 39 -0.56 -13.21 0.64
C ARG A 39 0.44 -13.34 -0.51
N ARG A 40 -0.01 -13.32 -1.76
CA ARG A 40 0.86 -13.30 -2.94
C ARG A 40 1.60 -11.96 -3.07
N ALA A 41 0.97 -10.85 -2.72
CA ALA A 41 1.59 -9.53 -2.71
C ALA A 41 2.76 -9.47 -1.72
N VAL A 42 2.55 -9.93 -0.49
CA VAL A 42 3.61 -10.03 0.53
C VAL A 42 4.71 -11.01 0.07
N GLY A 43 4.33 -12.14 -0.55
CA GLY A 43 5.30 -13.14 -1.01
C GLY A 43 6.17 -13.66 0.13
N ASP A 44 7.49 -13.60 -0.02
CA ASP A 44 8.47 -14.06 0.98
C ASP A 44 8.89 -12.97 1.97
N LEU A 45 8.34 -11.75 1.84
CA LEU A 45 8.62 -10.67 2.78
C LEU A 45 8.05 -11.02 4.16
N GLN A 46 8.86 -10.77 5.18
CA GLN A 46 8.50 -10.95 6.59
C GLN A 46 9.27 -9.97 7.46
N LEU A 47 8.76 -9.66 8.63
CA LEU A 47 9.49 -8.89 9.63
C LEU A 47 10.37 -9.81 10.47
N GLY A 48 11.56 -9.34 10.83
CA GLY A 48 12.35 -9.95 11.88
C GLY A 48 11.82 -9.60 13.28
N PRO A 49 12.40 -10.16 14.35
CA PRO A 49 12.07 -9.81 15.73
C PRO A 49 12.19 -8.29 15.95
N GLY A 50 11.20 -7.68 16.60
CA GLY A 50 11.11 -6.22 16.81
C GLY A 50 10.99 -5.37 15.54
N GLY A 51 10.79 -6.00 14.38
CA GLY A 51 10.67 -5.32 13.08
C GLY A 51 9.44 -4.45 12.98
N ARG A 52 9.53 -3.37 12.20
CA ARG A 52 8.47 -2.38 12.02
C ARG A 52 8.08 -2.25 10.56
N ALA A 53 6.78 -2.32 10.28
CA ALA A 53 6.24 -2.07 8.94
C ALA A 53 5.21 -0.95 8.91
N LEU A 54 5.11 -0.30 7.75
CA LEU A 54 4.10 0.70 7.43
C LEU A 54 3.35 0.32 6.16
N ASP A 55 2.02 0.34 6.21
CA ASP A 55 1.13 0.09 5.07
C ASP A 55 0.47 1.41 4.64
N LEU A 56 0.86 1.95 3.48
CA LEU A 56 0.39 3.22 2.93
C LEU A 56 -0.89 3.04 2.12
N GLY A 57 -1.96 3.70 2.54
CA GLY A 57 -3.28 3.50 1.97
C GLY A 57 -3.79 2.09 2.31
N CYS A 58 -3.70 1.72 3.59
CA CYS A 58 -3.94 0.36 4.06
C CYS A 58 -5.39 -0.14 3.82
N GLY A 59 -6.33 0.77 3.56
CA GLY A 59 -7.73 0.43 3.39
C GLY A 59 -8.27 -0.39 4.58
N PRO A 60 -8.99 -1.50 4.32
CA PRO A 60 -9.52 -2.36 5.37
C PRO A 60 -8.48 -3.35 5.95
N GLY A 61 -7.18 -3.14 5.71
CA GLY A 61 -6.08 -3.86 6.35
C GLY A 61 -5.61 -5.13 5.64
N GLY A 62 -6.04 -5.41 4.42
CA GLY A 62 -5.75 -6.69 3.75
C GLY A 62 -4.27 -7.00 3.60
N LEU A 63 -3.43 -6.02 3.20
CA LEU A 63 -1.99 -6.21 3.06
C LEU A 63 -1.32 -6.30 4.44
N SER A 64 -1.74 -5.43 5.38
CA SER A 64 -1.28 -5.46 6.77
C SER A 64 -1.50 -6.83 7.42
N TYR A 65 -2.67 -7.44 7.23
CA TYR A 65 -2.99 -8.76 7.78
C TYR A 65 -2.14 -9.87 7.16
N ALA A 66 -1.95 -9.83 5.84
CA ALA A 66 -1.12 -10.83 5.15
C ALA A 66 0.35 -10.79 5.62
N LEU A 67 0.86 -9.63 6.00
CA LEU A 67 2.17 -9.51 6.62
C LEU A 67 2.14 -9.98 8.08
N ALA A 68 1.10 -9.62 8.85
CA ALA A 68 0.94 -9.99 10.25
C ALA A 68 0.93 -11.51 10.47
N GLU A 69 0.33 -12.29 9.56
CA GLU A 69 0.31 -13.75 9.60
C GLU A 69 1.71 -14.39 9.66
N LYS A 70 2.73 -13.68 9.16
CA LYS A 70 4.10 -14.16 9.04
C LYS A 70 5.06 -13.43 9.99
N SER A 71 4.56 -12.46 10.74
CA SER A 71 5.36 -11.60 11.62
C SER A 71 5.44 -12.15 13.03
N PRO A 72 6.58 -12.03 13.71
CA PRO A 72 6.72 -12.43 15.11
C PRO A 72 5.90 -11.51 16.04
N ALA A 73 5.61 -11.99 17.24
CA ALA A 73 4.72 -11.30 18.19
C ALA A 73 5.24 -9.93 18.67
N ASP A 74 6.55 -9.73 18.65
CA ASP A 74 7.21 -8.48 19.02
C ASP A 74 7.36 -7.49 17.85
N ALA A 75 6.94 -7.87 16.65
CA ALA A 75 6.88 -6.96 15.52
C ALA A 75 5.71 -5.98 15.60
N SER A 76 5.78 -4.88 14.86
CA SER A 76 4.71 -3.89 14.80
C SER A 76 4.40 -3.47 13.36
N ILE A 77 3.12 -3.33 13.06
CA ILE A 77 2.61 -2.91 11.76
C ILE A 77 1.71 -1.70 11.95
N VAL A 78 2.01 -0.61 11.27
CA VAL A 78 1.16 0.58 11.22
C VAL A 78 0.48 0.65 9.87
N GLY A 79 -0.84 0.78 9.84
CA GLY A 79 -1.61 1.09 8.63
C GLY A 79 -2.01 2.56 8.61
N ALA A 80 -1.74 3.27 7.51
CA ALA A 80 -2.15 4.66 7.33
C ALA A 80 -3.16 4.78 6.19
N ASP A 81 -4.29 5.45 6.41
CA ASP A 81 -5.31 5.75 5.40
C ASP A 81 -5.99 7.09 5.70
N ILE A 82 -6.56 7.74 4.70
CA ILE A 82 -7.34 8.98 4.86
C ILE A 82 -8.82 8.73 5.18
N SER A 83 -9.29 7.49 5.05
CA SER A 83 -10.69 7.07 5.23
C SER A 83 -10.92 6.47 6.61
N ASP A 84 -11.73 7.12 7.43
CA ASP A 84 -12.11 6.61 8.75
C ASP A 84 -12.88 5.27 8.66
N ASP A 85 -13.77 5.12 7.66
CA ASP A 85 -14.54 3.88 7.47
C ASP A 85 -13.64 2.67 7.18
N GLN A 86 -12.56 2.89 6.41
CA GLN A 86 -11.57 1.85 6.11
C GLN A 86 -10.77 1.49 7.36
N LEU A 87 -10.27 2.51 8.08
CA LEU A 87 -9.50 2.31 9.31
C LEU A 87 -10.30 1.61 10.41
N GLU A 88 -11.59 1.93 10.53
CA GLU A 88 -12.47 1.25 11.48
C GLU A 88 -12.61 -0.24 11.12
N CYS A 89 -12.77 -0.55 9.83
CA CYS A 89 -12.78 -1.95 9.36
C CYS A 89 -11.45 -2.66 9.68
N ALA A 90 -10.31 -1.99 9.43
CA ALA A 90 -9.00 -2.53 9.70
C ALA A 90 -8.75 -2.78 11.20
N ARG A 91 -9.18 -1.88 12.09
CA ARG A 91 -9.05 -2.07 13.55
C ARG A 91 -9.82 -3.29 14.05
N ARG A 92 -11.00 -3.57 13.49
CA ARG A 92 -11.80 -4.75 13.89
C ARG A 92 -11.11 -6.08 13.63
N GLY A 93 -10.32 -6.18 12.57
CA GLY A 93 -9.60 -7.41 12.23
C GLY A 93 -8.25 -7.58 12.92
N ALA A 94 -7.68 -6.52 13.48
CA ALA A 94 -6.33 -6.50 14.03
C ALA A 94 -6.10 -7.47 15.20
N GLY A 95 -7.11 -7.66 16.04
CA GLY A 95 -7.01 -8.51 17.25
C GLY A 95 -6.84 -10.02 16.97
N ALA A 96 -6.87 -10.43 15.70
CA ALA A 96 -6.66 -11.83 15.31
C ALA A 96 -5.18 -12.21 15.18
N PHE A 97 -4.25 -11.23 15.26
CA PHE A 97 -2.83 -11.42 15.01
C PHE A 97 -2.01 -11.25 16.29
N ALA A 98 -0.86 -11.93 16.35
CA ALA A 98 0.02 -11.91 17.52
C ALA A 98 0.87 -10.63 17.61
N CYS A 99 1.24 -10.04 16.45
CA CYS A 99 2.04 -8.81 16.41
C CYS A 99 1.19 -7.57 16.71
N GLY A 100 1.83 -6.49 17.13
CA GLY A 100 1.18 -5.20 17.35
C GLY A 100 0.69 -4.59 16.05
N MET A 101 -0.58 -4.16 16.02
CA MET A 101 -1.15 -3.47 14.85
C MET A 101 -1.82 -2.17 15.27
N GLU A 102 -1.49 -1.08 14.58
CA GLU A 102 -2.07 0.24 14.79
C GLU A 102 -2.55 0.82 13.45
N PHE A 103 -3.67 1.57 13.48
CA PHE A 103 -4.25 2.18 12.30
C PHE A 103 -4.48 3.67 12.52
N LEU A 104 -3.83 4.48 11.71
CA LEU A 104 -3.68 5.91 11.86
C LEU A 104 -4.33 6.63 10.68
N ARG A 105 -5.07 7.70 10.95
CA ARG A 105 -5.60 8.57 9.90
C ARG A 105 -4.54 9.57 9.44
N ALA A 106 -3.94 9.30 8.29
CA ALA A 106 -2.90 10.16 7.71
C ALA A 106 -2.88 10.07 6.19
N SER A 107 -2.33 11.09 5.54
CA SER A 107 -2.04 11.04 4.11
C SER A 107 -0.66 10.41 3.90
N MET A 108 -0.54 9.60 2.84
CA MET A 108 0.69 8.85 2.53
C MET A 108 1.90 9.73 2.16
N ASP A 109 1.68 11.00 1.90
CA ASP A 109 2.72 11.98 1.57
C ASP A 109 3.20 12.82 2.77
N GLU A 110 2.61 12.58 3.96
CA GLU A 110 2.98 13.30 5.19
C GLU A 110 2.62 12.45 6.42
N LEU A 111 3.61 11.82 7.01
CA LEU A 111 3.43 10.87 8.10
C LEU A 111 4.21 11.28 9.36
N PRO A 112 3.64 11.12 10.56
CA PRO A 112 4.21 11.62 11.82
C PRO A 112 5.27 10.67 12.40
N PHE A 113 6.18 10.17 11.56
CA PHE A 113 7.26 9.28 11.99
C PHE A 113 8.62 9.86 11.66
N PRO A 114 9.65 9.59 12.47
CA PRO A 114 11.01 10.03 12.19
C PRO A 114 11.61 9.32 10.99
N ASP A 115 12.70 9.86 10.46
CA ASP A 115 13.49 9.25 9.39
C ASP A 115 14.02 7.88 9.82
N GLY A 116 14.07 6.93 8.89
CA GLY A 116 14.64 5.62 9.14
C GLY A 116 13.90 4.82 10.22
N HIS A 117 12.59 4.95 10.32
CA HIS A 117 11.79 4.30 11.37
C HIS A 117 11.39 2.86 11.05
N PHE A 118 11.15 2.55 9.78
CA PHE A 118 10.58 1.27 9.34
C PHE A 118 11.60 0.39 8.62
N ASP A 119 11.49 -0.92 8.85
CA ASP A 119 12.22 -1.95 8.12
C ASP A 119 11.54 -2.26 6.77
N LEU A 120 10.20 -2.15 6.74
CA LEU A 120 9.37 -2.39 5.57
C LEU A 120 8.32 -1.28 5.44
N VAL A 121 8.25 -0.66 4.27
CA VAL A 121 7.10 0.16 3.85
C VAL A 121 6.42 -0.56 2.72
N MET A 122 5.10 -0.61 2.73
CA MET A 122 4.33 -1.31 1.70
C MET A 122 3.10 -0.51 1.28
N THR A 123 2.61 -0.75 0.08
CA THR A 123 1.35 -0.20 -0.43
C THR A 123 0.72 -1.15 -1.43
N SER A 124 -0.60 -1.25 -1.42
CA SER A 124 -1.33 -2.09 -2.37
C SER A 124 -2.58 -1.39 -2.87
N MET A 125 -2.71 -1.25 -4.18
CA MET A 125 -3.90 -0.71 -4.85
C MET A 125 -4.33 0.66 -4.33
N ALA A 126 -3.37 1.52 -3.95
CA ALA A 126 -3.64 2.82 -3.34
C ALA A 126 -3.05 4.01 -4.12
N LEU A 127 -1.88 3.87 -4.71
CA LEU A 127 -1.21 4.98 -5.39
C LEU A 127 -2.01 5.51 -6.58
N HIS A 128 -2.67 4.63 -7.35
CA HIS A 128 -3.50 5.03 -8.49
C HIS A 128 -4.73 5.89 -8.11
N GLU A 129 -5.15 5.85 -6.84
CA GLU A 129 -6.27 6.68 -6.34
C GLU A 129 -5.81 8.09 -5.91
N THR A 130 -4.49 8.37 -5.95
CA THR A 130 -3.92 9.66 -5.56
C THR A 130 -3.57 10.54 -6.76
N PRO A 131 -3.58 11.87 -6.59
CA PRO A 131 -3.01 12.78 -7.60
C PRO A 131 -1.51 12.53 -7.82
N PRO A 132 -0.97 12.80 -9.02
CA PRO A 132 0.44 12.59 -9.33
C PRO A 132 1.42 13.26 -8.36
N ALA A 133 1.11 14.46 -7.87
CA ALA A 133 1.94 15.17 -6.90
C ALA A 133 2.01 14.43 -5.55
N VAL A 134 0.87 13.97 -5.04
CA VAL A 134 0.78 13.19 -3.78
C VAL A 134 1.52 11.86 -3.93
N ARG A 135 1.38 11.20 -5.07
CA ARG A 135 2.05 9.93 -5.38
C ARG A 135 3.57 10.05 -5.36
N ARG A 136 4.11 11.12 -5.99
CA ARG A 136 5.56 11.39 -5.95
C ARG A 136 6.04 11.74 -4.56
N ALA A 137 5.28 12.54 -3.81
CA ALA A 137 5.59 12.87 -2.43
C ALA A 137 5.55 11.63 -1.52
N ALA A 138 4.60 10.71 -1.73
CA ALA A 138 4.52 9.44 -1.00
C ALA A 138 5.76 8.56 -1.22
N ILE A 139 6.32 8.52 -2.44
CA ILE A 139 7.57 7.79 -2.71
C ILE A 139 8.76 8.47 -1.99
N THR A 140 8.79 9.81 -1.97
CA THR A 140 9.81 10.55 -1.21
C THR A 140 9.69 10.27 0.29
N GLU A 141 8.49 10.28 0.81
CA GLU A 141 8.19 9.97 2.21
C GLU A 141 8.55 8.51 2.55
N THR A 142 8.25 7.57 1.66
CA THR A 142 8.68 6.16 1.78
C THR A 142 10.21 6.06 1.94
N ALA A 143 10.96 6.75 1.08
CA ALA A 143 12.42 6.74 1.15
C ALA A 143 12.94 7.36 2.46
N ARG A 144 12.29 8.44 2.96
CA ARG A 144 12.63 9.06 4.24
C ARG A 144 12.41 8.10 5.41
N LEU A 145 11.25 7.44 5.42
CA LEU A 145 10.81 6.59 6.52
C LEU A 145 11.53 5.26 6.62
N LEU A 146 12.03 4.72 5.52
CA LEU A 146 12.78 3.47 5.51
C LEU A 146 14.16 3.62 6.15
N LYS A 147 14.55 2.63 6.95
CA LYS A 147 15.93 2.44 7.38
C LYS A 147 16.85 2.20 6.18
N PRO A 148 18.15 2.48 6.27
CA PRO A 148 19.13 1.96 5.32
C PRO A 148 19.00 0.43 5.20
N GLY A 149 18.96 -0.10 3.96
CA GLY A 149 18.68 -1.52 3.70
C GLY A 149 17.22 -1.94 3.85
N GLY A 150 16.33 -1.03 4.27
CA GLY A 150 14.90 -1.30 4.40
C GLY A 150 14.22 -1.53 3.04
N THR A 151 13.09 -2.20 3.07
CA THR A 151 12.37 -2.66 1.87
C THR A 151 11.12 -1.85 1.59
N PHE A 152 10.86 -1.52 0.32
CA PHE A 152 9.59 -0.97 -0.15
C PHE A 152 8.88 -1.97 -1.05
N LEU A 153 7.68 -2.39 -0.67
CA LEU A 153 6.79 -3.21 -1.48
C LEU A 153 5.72 -2.32 -2.13
N LEU A 154 5.68 -2.29 -3.46
CA LEU A 154 4.66 -1.60 -4.24
C LEU A 154 3.88 -2.61 -5.07
N VAL A 155 2.56 -2.66 -4.84
CA VAL A 155 1.62 -3.45 -5.64
C VAL A 155 0.53 -2.53 -6.17
N ASP A 156 0.42 -2.41 -7.49
CA ASP A 156 -0.63 -1.57 -8.07
C ASP A 156 -1.02 -2.04 -9.48
N TRP A 157 -2.06 -1.42 -10.03
CA TRP A 157 -2.44 -1.59 -11.42
C TRP A 157 -1.24 -1.35 -12.33
N SER A 158 -1.18 -2.09 -13.42
CA SER A 158 -0.18 -1.86 -14.46
C SER A 158 -0.76 -2.20 -15.83
N ARG A 159 0.03 -1.98 -16.88
CA ARG A 159 -0.35 -2.36 -18.23
C ARG A 159 -0.72 -3.84 -18.26
N PRO A 160 -1.96 -4.20 -18.66
CA PRO A 160 -2.40 -5.59 -18.65
C PRO A 160 -1.51 -6.49 -19.51
N ARG A 161 -1.18 -7.68 -18.99
CA ARG A 161 -0.58 -8.75 -19.76
C ARG A 161 -1.65 -9.55 -20.50
N PHE A 162 -1.25 -10.27 -21.55
CA PHE A 162 -2.16 -11.09 -22.36
C PHE A 162 -2.92 -12.12 -21.50
N GLY A 163 -4.25 -12.22 -21.76
CA GLY A 163 -5.20 -13.10 -21.12
C GLY A 163 -6.60 -12.48 -21.14
N LEU A 164 -7.64 -13.29 -20.95
CA LEU A 164 -9.04 -12.85 -21.00
C LEU A 164 -9.29 -11.66 -20.06
N TRP A 165 -8.79 -11.73 -18.84
CA TRP A 165 -8.91 -10.66 -17.85
C TRP A 165 -8.13 -9.39 -18.26
N GLY A 166 -6.96 -9.54 -18.88
CA GLY A 166 -6.21 -8.40 -19.39
C GLY A 166 -6.97 -7.64 -20.48
N ILE A 167 -7.68 -8.36 -21.34
CA ILE A 167 -8.52 -7.76 -22.41
C ILE A 167 -9.71 -7.02 -21.81
N ILE A 168 -10.41 -7.63 -20.83
CA ILE A 168 -11.57 -7.02 -20.16
C ILE A 168 -11.18 -5.73 -19.42
N TRP A 169 -10.05 -5.74 -18.71
CA TRP A 169 -9.61 -4.60 -17.91
C TRP A 169 -8.83 -3.54 -18.71
N TYR A 170 -8.43 -3.85 -19.94
CA TYR A 170 -7.65 -2.94 -20.80
C TYR A 170 -8.23 -1.51 -20.91
N PRO A 171 -9.53 -1.31 -21.19
CA PRO A 171 -10.12 0.02 -21.28
C PRO A 171 -10.03 0.79 -19.94
N PHE A 172 -10.31 0.11 -18.84
CA PHE A 172 -10.29 0.71 -17.49
C PHE A 172 -8.89 1.12 -17.04
N CYS A 173 -7.88 0.30 -17.33
CA CYS A 173 -6.49 0.61 -17.00
C CYS A 173 -5.91 1.71 -17.89
N ARG A 174 -6.41 1.86 -19.12
CA ARG A 174 -5.91 2.86 -20.08
C ARG A 174 -6.54 4.24 -19.90
N TRP A 175 -7.82 4.34 -19.51
CA TRP A 175 -8.56 5.58 -19.45
C TRP A 175 -8.45 6.24 -18.07
N GLY A 176 -7.78 7.39 -18.05
CA GLY A 176 -7.69 8.30 -16.94
C GLY A 176 -6.25 8.76 -16.68
N GLU A 177 -6.08 10.04 -16.42
CA GLU A 177 -4.78 10.61 -16.02
C GLU A 177 -4.21 9.95 -14.75
N ARG A 178 -5.10 9.45 -13.87
CA ARG A 178 -4.72 8.75 -12.63
C ARG A 178 -3.92 7.47 -12.89
N ASN A 179 -4.19 6.76 -13.98
CA ASN A 179 -3.54 5.50 -14.30
C ASN A 179 -2.31 5.65 -15.20
N ARG A 180 -1.99 6.84 -15.67
CA ARG A 180 -0.90 7.06 -16.62
C ARG A 180 0.46 6.64 -16.07
N ASP A 181 0.74 6.96 -14.81
CA ASP A 181 1.99 6.58 -14.15
C ASP A 181 2.10 5.05 -14.01
N ASN A 182 1.01 4.40 -13.61
CA ASN A 182 0.93 2.95 -13.50
C ASN A 182 1.08 2.25 -14.87
N TRP A 183 0.39 2.79 -15.88
CA TRP A 183 0.48 2.28 -17.25
C TRP A 183 1.90 2.34 -17.83
N ASN A 184 2.59 3.46 -17.60
CA ASN A 184 3.95 3.68 -18.06
C ASN A 184 5.01 3.08 -17.15
N ASN A 185 4.61 2.53 -16.00
CA ASN A 185 5.51 1.97 -14.99
C ASN A 185 6.64 2.94 -14.59
N VAL A 186 6.27 4.16 -14.18
CA VAL A 186 7.25 5.20 -13.83
C VAL A 186 7.93 4.97 -12.47
N TYR A 187 7.40 4.06 -11.66
CA TYR A 187 7.85 3.83 -10.29
C TYR A 187 9.31 3.43 -10.14
N PRO A 188 9.89 2.53 -10.98
CA PRO A 188 11.31 2.18 -10.87
C PRO A 188 12.22 3.40 -10.96
N GLU A 189 11.94 4.32 -11.87
CA GLU A 189 12.74 5.55 -12.01
C GLU A 189 12.52 6.50 -10.83
N LEU A 190 11.27 6.75 -10.44
CA LEU A 190 10.95 7.60 -9.30
C LEU A 190 11.55 7.08 -7.99
N CYS A 191 11.58 5.78 -7.79
CA CYS A 191 12.20 5.13 -6.64
C CYS A 191 13.71 5.25 -6.68
N ARG A 192 14.32 5.00 -7.83
CA ARG A 192 15.77 5.09 -8.03
C ARG A 192 16.31 6.49 -7.74
N GLU A 193 15.60 7.57 -8.17
CA GLU A 193 15.94 8.95 -7.86
C GLU A 193 15.98 9.26 -6.36
N ARG A 194 15.44 8.38 -5.53
CA ARG A 194 15.35 8.51 -4.06
C ARG A 194 16.11 7.43 -3.31
N GLY A 195 17.05 6.76 -4.01
CA GLY A 195 17.89 5.72 -3.42
C GLY A 195 17.15 4.41 -3.12
N LEU A 196 16.02 4.15 -3.80
CA LEU A 196 15.29 2.89 -3.70
C LEU A 196 15.53 2.05 -4.97
N ASN A 197 16.35 1.01 -4.85
CA ASN A 197 16.76 0.17 -5.96
C ASN A 197 15.80 -1.00 -6.17
N LEU A 198 15.32 -1.17 -7.40
CA LEU A 198 14.45 -2.28 -7.79
C LEU A 198 15.18 -3.62 -7.66
N LYS A 199 14.58 -4.57 -6.94
CA LYS A 199 15.08 -5.94 -6.74
C LYS A 199 14.21 -6.98 -7.41
N GLU A 200 12.87 -6.81 -7.33
CA GLU A 200 11.91 -7.73 -7.93
C GLU A 200 10.86 -6.96 -8.71
N ASP A 201 10.41 -7.52 -9.83
CA ASP A 201 9.41 -6.93 -10.70
C ASP A 201 8.56 -8.02 -11.37
N ASP A 202 7.44 -8.34 -10.76
CA ASP A 202 6.57 -9.44 -11.13
C ASP A 202 5.10 -9.02 -11.27
N TYR A 203 4.28 -9.95 -11.77
CA TYR A 203 2.83 -9.79 -11.80
C TYR A 203 2.15 -10.84 -10.90
N ILE A 204 1.30 -10.38 -9.99
CA ILE A 204 0.46 -11.24 -9.15
C ILE A 204 -0.64 -11.88 -10.01
N ASN A 205 -1.19 -11.09 -10.95
CA ASN A 205 -2.20 -11.50 -11.93
C ASN A 205 -2.02 -10.70 -13.24
N SER A 206 -2.97 -10.77 -14.17
CA SER A 206 -2.85 -10.10 -15.49
C SER A 206 -2.77 -8.58 -15.44
N ILE A 207 -3.11 -7.94 -14.32
CA ILE A 207 -3.26 -6.48 -14.20
C ILE A 207 -2.54 -5.87 -13.01
N SER A 208 -2.20 -6.66 -11.99
CA SER A 208 -1.56 -6.18 -10.76
C SER A 208 -0.08 -6.53 -10.79
N ARG A 209 0.76 -5.50 -10.79
CA ARG A 209 2.22 -5.60 -10.77
C ARG A 209 2.71 -5.48 -9.34
N ARG A 210 3.69 -6.30 -8.98
CA ARG A 210 4.39 -6.31 -7.70
C ARG A 210 5.83 -5.92 -7.94
N GLN A 211 6.29 -4.91 -7.22
CA GLN A 211 7.67 -4.42 -7.30
C GLN A 211 8.24 -4.32 -5.88
N VAL A 212 9.45 -4.81 -5.71
CA VAL A 212 10.19 -4.74 -4.44
C VAL A 212 11.43 -3.91 -4.65
N PHE A 213 11.59 -2.91 -3.82
CA PHE A 213 12.75 -2.02 -3.82
C PHE A 213 13.49 -2.13 -2.49
N VAL A 214 14.78 -1.88 -2.51
CA VAL A 214 15.62 -1.81 -1.30
C VAL A 214 16.30 -0.45 -1.24
N LYS A 215 16.22 0.21 -0.08
CA LYS A 215 16.90 1.49 0.16
C LYS A 215 18.40 1.28 0.24
N GLU A 216 19.15 2.13 -0.43
CA GLU A 216 20.61 2.20 -0.29
C GLU A 216 21.03 2.42 1.16
N GLY A 217 22.16 1.79 1.55
CA GLY A 217 22.73 1.92 2.89
C GLY A 217 23.51 3.21 3.10
#